data_39525ad8b85ed4601d0ec98f2e5842ea
#
_entry.id   39525ad8b85ed4601d0ec98f2e5842ea
#
_cell.length_a   1.000
_cell.length_b   1.000
_cell.length_c   1.000
_cell.angle_alpha   90.00
_cell.angle_beta   90.00
_cell.angle_gamma   90.00
#
_symmetry.space_group_name_H-M   'P 1'
#
loop_
_entity.id
_entity.type
_entity.pdbx_description
1 polymer ?
#
loop_
_entity_poly.entity_id
_entity_poly.type
_entity_poly.pdbx_seq_one_letter_code
_entity_poly.pdbx_strand_id
1 'polypeptide(L)'
;LHVRSRRQRQMCIRDRYRPLGDKNWKAAKVRFIFATTEVPEKVLLETFRRRITVQISIGSIAERPLMERLQLIYRFYQKEAVKINKDILIEKDAMQYLCFSKLPGNIGKLENLVQVSCAEAYFRQQEKELLKISSRELQNESPDKDDSLEEIVCPMKVLCSQECESAYEACVTEHTVNVSTLWEEVVKASWDEIDMLYLRYKHQMKTWEKYVTVSSLVFENTAKKMFESSCRLVLKRYGIRVTDQCLKELYLSYKMFSQMELDAEMEWKLSVYFEQALSRAHYIAKRLFEKVASLEQGCGKHVLFLFTLALHEYVAECVELAGLIAAHGDTTASSIAKVVNQACETFVFEAIDMPMDSSFDATIEKVKSYLEDIPGGRGLILLVDTGYLSRMYTLIKNSLSGDLMIINNVSTAIALDIGIKMLGHSSFTEITQSTKKLC
;
A
#
# COMPACT_ATOMS: atom_id res chain seq x y z
N LEU A 1 22.74 -42.30 -45.71
CA LEU A 1 23.48 -41.19 -45.05
C LEU A 1 22.47 -40.30 -44.31
N HIS A 2 22.25 -40.61 -43.02
CA HIS A 2 21.40 -39.80 -42.16
C HIS A 2 22.10 -38.49 -41.77
N VAL A 3 21.66 -37.39 -42.33
CA VAL A 3 22.04 -36.06 -41.87
C VAL A 3 21.28 -35.81 -40.56
N ARG A 4 21.92 -36.13 -39.46
CA ARG A 4 21.41 -35.67 -38.15
C ARG A 4 21.40 -34.15 -38.15
N SER A 5 20.23 -33.55 -37.91
CA SER A 5 20.07 -32.11 -37.90
C SER A 5 21.05 -31.47 -36.91
N ARG A 6 21.53 -30.26 -37.17
CA ARG A 6 22.41 -29.51 -36.28
C ARG A 6 21.82 -29.36 -34.85
N ARG A 7 20.51 -29.37 -34.71
CA ARG A 7 19.79 -29.36 -33.44
C ARG A 7 20.05 -30.62 -32.60
N GLN A 8 20.03 -31.81 -33.21
CA GLN A 8 20.30 -33.07 -32.48
C GLN A 8 21.75 -33.20 -32.06
N ARG A 9 22.71 -32.68 -32.83
CA ARG A 9 24.12 -32.63 -32.42
C ARG A 9 24.36 -31.70 -31.23
N GLN A 10 23.68 -30.60 -31.14
CA GLN A 10 23.81 -29.67 -30.01
C GLN A 10 23.17 -30.20 -28.73
N MET A 11 22.10 -30.98 -28.77
CA MET A 11 21.52 -31.65 -27.61
C MET A 11 22.46 -32.68 -26.98
N CYS A 12 23.21 -33.41 -27.80
CA CYS A 12 24.16 -34.43 -27.30
C CYS A 12 25.41 -33.86 -26.62
N ILE A 13 25.75 -32.59 -26.85
CA ILE A 13 26.92 -31.92 -26.24
C ILE A 13 26.58 -31.35 -24.86
N ARG A 14 25.31 -31.13 -24.54
CA ARG A 14 24.84 -30.53 -23.28
C ARG A 14 25.18 -31.38 -22.03
N ASP A 15 25.23 -32.67 -22.18
CA ASP A 15 25.35 -33.64 -21.07
C ASP A 15 26.72 -34.25 -20.94
N ARG A 16 27.71 -33.73 -21.65
CA ARG A 16 29.07 -34.28 -21.67
C ARG A 16 30.13 -33.17 -21.60
N TYR A 17 31.15 -33.38 -20.82
CA TYR A 17 32.33 -32.53 -20.73
C TYR A 17 33.59 -33.35 -20.97
N ARG A 18 34.65 -32.69 -21.38
CA ARG A 18 35.97 -33.24 -21.53
C ARG A 18 36.92 -32.55 -20.60
N PRO A 19 37.48 -33.21 -19.57
CA PRO A 19 38.49 -32.62 -18.72
C PRO A 19 39.70 -32.15 -19.54
N LEU A 20 40.35 -31.08 -19.07
CA LEU A 20 41.56 -30.61 -19.71
C LEU A 20 42.63 -31.73 -19.69
N GLY A 21 43.17 -32.11 -20.87
CA GLY A 21 44.17 -33.21 -20.98
C GLY A 21 43.55 -34.60 -21.20
N ASP A 22 42.25 -34.81 -21.07
CA ASP A 22 41.60 -36.10 -21.34
C ASP A 22 41.09 -36.18 -22.79
N LYS A 23 41.25 -37.35 -23.42
CA LYS A 23 40.70 -37.58 -24.79
C LYS A 23 39.26 -38.03 -24.80
N ASN A 24 38.71 -38.45 -23.65
CA ASN A 24 37.39 -39.03 -23.55
C ASN A 24 36.33 -38.05 -23.04
N TRP A 25 35.12 -38.11 -23.63
CA TRP A 25 33.98 -37.36 -23.17
C TRP A 25 33.27 -38.06 -22.01
N LYS A 26 33.06 -37.35 -20.89
CA LYS A 26 32.33 -37.85 -19.72
C LYS A 26 30.94 -37.27 -19.68
N ALA A 27 29.94 -38.04 -19.30
CA ALA A 27 28.58 -37.54 -19.10
C ALA A 27 28.53 -36.71 -17.79
N ALA A 28 27.89 -35.56 -17.85
CA ALA A 28 27.62 -34.71 -16.67
C ALA A 28 26.11 -34.48 -16.56
N LYS A 29 25.51 -35.04 -15.49
CA LYS A 29 24.12 -34.73 -15.10
C LYS A 29 24.16 -33.66 -14.00
N VAL A 30 24.38 -32.41 -14.37
CA VAL A 30 24.46 -31.30 -13.42
C VAL A 30 23.45 -30.22 -13.78
N ARG A 31 22.91 -29.55 -12.76
CA ARG A 31 22.16 -28.32 -12.93
C ARG A 31 23.09 -27.15 -12.68
N PHE A 32 23.06 -26.15 -13.55
CA PHE A 32 23.87 -24.96 -13.41
C PHE A 32 22.98 -23.82 -12.95
N ILE A 33 23.43 -23.11 -11.93
CA ILE A 33 22.87 -21.84 -11.48
C ILE A 33 23.97 -20.79 -11.69
N PHE A 34 23.66 -19.77 -12.47
CA PHE A 34 24.57 -18.66 -12.75
C PHE A 34 24.03 -17.43 -12.01
N ALA A 35 24.92 -16.71 -11.34
CA ALA A 35 24.60 -15.45 -10.71
C ALA A 35 25.49 -14.35 -11.30
N THR A 36 24.93 -13.20 -11.59
CA THR A 36 25.65 -12.01 -12.07
C THR A 36 24.98 -10.76 -11.54
N THR A 37 25.75 -9.72 -11.30
CA THR A 37 25.27 -8.37 -10.98
C THR A 37 25.08 -7.50 -12.21
N GLU A 38 25.54 -7.99 -13.36
CA GLU A 38 25.50 -7.30 -14.63
C GLU A 38 24.27 -7.68 -15.44
N VAL A 39 23.82 -6.78 -16.31
CA VAL A 39 22.72 -7.03 -17.23
C VAL A 39 23.08 -8.19 -18.17
N PRO A 40 22.36 -9.33 -18.13
CA PRO A 40 22.73 -10.53 -18.89
C PRO A 40 22.90 -10.31 -20.39
N GLU A 41 22.17 -9.34 -20.96
CA GLU A 41 22.23 -8.93 -22.36
C GLU A 41 23.59 -8.31 -22.75
N LYS A 42 24.28 -7.69 -21.80
CA LYS A 42 25.56 -7.02 -22.03
C LYS A 42 26.75 -7.95 -21.81
N VAL A 43 26.61 -8.95 -20.96
CA VAL A 43 27.72 -9.79 -20.49
C VAL A 43 27.72 -11.17 -21.11
N LEU A 44 26.54 -11.74 -21.35
CA LEU A 44 26.41 -13.10 -21.85
C LEU A 44 26.27 -13.11 -23.38
N LEU A 45 27.07 -13.94 -24.05
CA LEU A 45 26.91 -14.21 -25.47
C LEU A 45 25.49 -14.72 -25.73
N GLU A 46 24.89 -14.26 -26.83
CA GLU A 46 23.51 -14.63 -27.21
C GLU A 46 23.33 -16.14 -27.32
N THR A 47 24.33 -16.86 -27.79
CA THR A 47 24.34 -18.33 -27.87
C THR A 47 24.32 -19.01 -26.52
N PHE A 48 24.88 -18.37 -25.48
CA PHE A 48 24.84 -18.88 -24.11
C PHE A 48 23.52 -18.54 -23.44
N ARG A 49 23.02 -17.31 -23.60
CA ARG A 49 21.73 -16.85 -23.07
C ARG A 49 20.54 -17.72 -23.54
N ARG A 50 20.53 -18.10 -24.81
CA ARG A 50 19.50 -19.00 -25.35
C ARG A 50 19.46 -20.40 -24.70
N ARG A 51 20.47 -20.76 -23.93
CA ARG A 51 20.55 -22.04 -23.20
C ARG A 51 20.10 -21.95 -21.74
N ILE A 52 19.93 -20.73 -21.25
CA ILE A 52 19.40 -20.46 -19.92
C ILE A 52 17.87 -20.33 -20.05
N THR A 53 17.16 -21.37 -19.59
CA THR A 53 15.71 -21.48 -19.76
C THR A 53 14.91 -20.67 -18.73
N VAL A 54 15.51 -20.41 -17.56
CA VAL A 54 14.89 -19.66 -16.47
C VAL A 54 15.83 -18.53 -16.08
N GLN A 55 15.32 -17.32 -16.07
CA GLN A 55 16.04 -16.13 -15.63
C GLN A 55 15.23 -15.49 -14.50
N ILE A 56 15.89 -15.25 -13.37
CA ILE A 56 15.28 -14.63 -12.19
C ILE A 56 16.04 -13.33 -11.94
N SER A 57 15.35 -12.21 -11.95
CA SER A 57 15.88 -10.91 -11.57
C SER A 57 15.52 -10.65 -10.10
N ILE A 58 16.55 -10.31 -9.31
CA ILE A 58 16.38 -9.93 -7.90
C ILE A 58 16.59 -8.42 -7.82
N GLY A 59 15.53 -7.68 -7.54
CA GLY A 59 15.56 -6.22 -7.41
C GLY A 59 16.49 -5.74 -6.27
N SER A 60 16.88 -4.49 -6.34
CA SER A 60 17.63 -3.82 -5.28
C SER A 60 16.78 -3.68 -4.02
N ILE A 61 17.40 -3.43 -2.86
CA ILE A 61 16.66 -3.21 -1.61
C ILE A 61 15.72 -2.01 -1.71
N ALA A 62 16.09 -0.99 -2.50
CA ALA A 62 15.26 0.19 -2.72
C ALA A 62 13.98 -0.09 -3.53
N GLU A 63 13.97 -1.15 -4.35
CA GLU A 63 12.81 -1.58 -5.14
C GLU A 63 11.90 -2.56 -4.39
N ARG A 64 12.36 -3.05 -3.23
CA ARG A 64 11.58 -4.00 -2.43
C ARG A 64 10.48 -3.30 -1.63
N PRO A 65 9.33 -3.94 -1.42
CA PRO A 65 8.29 -3.45 -0.54
C PRO A 65 8.81 -3.15 0.87
N LEU A 66 8.18 -2.17 1.54
CA LEU A 66 8.61 -1.72 2.86
C LEU A 66 8.61 -2.86 3.89
N MET A 67 7.62 -3.75 3.86
CA MET A 67 7.53 -4.88 4.79
C MET A 67 8.68 -5.87 4.61
N GLU A 68 9.11 -6.13 3.38
CA GLU A 68 10.28 -6.99 3.11
C GLU A 68 11.58 -6.35 3.61
N ARG A 69 11.72 -5.02 3.43
CA ARG A 69 12.87 -4.27 3.98
C ARG A 69 12.89 -4.37 5.51
N LEU A 70 11.75 -4.21 6.17
CA LEU A 70 11.62 -4.36 7.62
C LEU A 70 12.01 -5.74 8.10
N GLN A 71 11.58 -6.81 7.40
CA GLN A 71 11.95 -8.18 7.72
C GLN A 71 13.46 -8.39 7.63
N LEU A 72 14.10 -7.84 6.60
CA LEU A 72 15.56 -7.92 6.44
C LEU A 72 16.28 -7.17 7.57
N ILE A 73 15.85 -5.95 7.89
CA ILE A 73 16.40 -5.15 8.98
C ILE A 73 16.26 -5.91 10.30
N TYR A 74 15.05 -6.40 10.60
CA TYR A 74 14.79 -7.19 11.80
C TYR A 74 15.70 -8.41 11.91
N ARG A 75 15.79 -9.24 10.86
CA ARG A 75 16.62 -10.45 10.83
C ARG A 75 18.11 -10.16 11.05
N PHE A 76 18.62 -9.10 10.48
CA PHE A 76 20.02 -8.74 10.67
C PHE A 76 20.28 -8.25 12.09
N TYR A 77 19.43 -7.39 12.65
CA TYR A 77 19.57 -6.96 14.03
C TYR A 77 19.36 -8.10 15.03
N GLN A 78 18.44 -9.04 14.74
CA GLN A 78 18.25 -10.24 15.57
C GLN A 78 19.50 -11.12 15.62
N LYS A 79 20.13 -11.33 14.46
CA LYS A 79 21.40 -12.07 14.39
C LYS A 79 22.49 -11.41 15.26
N GLU A 80 22.55 -10.09 15.26
CA GLU A 80 23.51 -9.37 16.13
C GLU A 80 23.07 -9.35 17.60
N ALA A 81 21.78 -9.17 17.91
CA ALA A 81 21.25 -9.23 19.27
C ALA A 81 21.57 -10.57 19.96
N VAL A 82 21.39 -11.68 19.23
CA VAL A 82 21.77 -13.03 19.72
C VAL A 82 23.27 -13.14 19.98
N LYS A 83 24.13 -12.63 19.09
CA LYS A 83 25.60 -12.65 19.27
C LYS A 83 26.05 -11.85 20.49
N ILE A 84 25.45 -10.68 20.69
CA ILE A 84 25.82 -9.76 21.75
C ILE A 84 25.13 -10.14 23.08
N ASN A 85 24.08 -10.99 23.01
CA ASN A 85 23.22 -11.37 24.11
C ASN A 85 22.57 -10.16 24.82
N LYS A 86 22.09 -9.18 24.04
CA LYS A 86 21.39 -7.99 24.52
C LYS A 86 20.24 -7.64 23.57
N ASP A 87 19.16 -7.14 24.14
CA ASP A 87 18.07 -6.56 23.38
C ASP A 87 18.51 -5.27 22.66
N ILE A 88 17.99 -5.02 21.48
CA ILE A 88 18.30 -3.85 20.66
C ILE A 88 17.03 -3.04 20.43
N LEU A 89 17.08 -1.73 20.66
CA LEU A 89 16.05 -0.76 20.29
C LEU A 89 16.57 0.12 19.16
N ILE A 90 15.99 -0.02 17.99
CA ILE A 90 16.27 0.83 16.84
C ILE A 90 15.32 2.03 16.93
N GLU A 91 15.86 3.23 17.08
CA GLU A 91 15.08 4.47 17.18
C GLU A 91 14.47 4.88 15.83
N LYS A 92 13.50 5.79 15.86
CA LYS A 92 12.72 6.17 14.66
C LYS A 92 13.60 6.71 13.52
N ASP A 93 14.56 7.57 13.83
CA ASP A 93 15.50 8.18 12.89
C ASP A 93 16.39 7.12 12.19
N ALA A 94 16.89 6.15 12.95
CA ALA A 94 17.64 5.03 12.41
C ALA A 94 16.77 4.14 11.51
N MET A 95 15.54 3.89 11.93
CA MET A 95 14.58 3.12 11.11
C MET A 95 14.23 3.83 9.80
N GLN A 96 14.02 5.15 9.83
CA GLN A 96 13.78 5.95 8.62
C GLN A 96 14.95 5.81 7.66
N TYR A 97 16.18 5.98 8.14
CA TYR A 97 17.37 5.82 7.31
C TYR A 97 17.46 4.43 6.69
N LEU A 98 17.33 3.37 7.50
CA LEU A 98 17.45 1.99 7.03
C LEU A 98 16.35 1.60 6.02
N CYS A 99 15.14 2.13 6.18
CA CYS A 99 14.01 1.81 5.31
C CYS A 99 14.05 2.57 3.97
N PHE A 100 14.52 3.82 3.95
CA PHE A 100 14.33 4.70 2.79
C PHE A 100 15.62 5.13 2.08
N SER A 101 16.79 4.92 2.69
CA SER A 101 18.04 5.25 2.03
C SER A 101 18.33 4.36 0.83
N LYS A 102 18.85 4.98 -0.24
CA LYS A 102 19.44 4.26 -1.36
C LYS A 102 20.78 3.69 -0.90
N LEU A 103 20.83 2.38 -0.66
CA LEU A 103 22.03 1.70 -0.19
C LEU A 103 22.85 1.17 -1.37
N PRO A 104 23.90 1.87 -1.82
CA PRO A 104 24.80 1.34 -2.83
C PRO A 104 25.53 0.12 -2.25
N GLY A 105 25.39 -1.05 -2.89
CA GLY A 105 25.85 -2.33 -2.35
C GLY A 105 24.71 -3.21 -1.80
N ASN A 106 23.47 -2.73 -1.91
CA ASN A 106 22.26 -3.52 -1.71
C ASN A 106 22.21 -4.19 -0.31
N ILE A 107 21.77 -5.45 -0.22
CA ILE A 107 21.62 -6.22 1.03
C ILE A 107 22.95 -6.32 1.81
N GLY A 108 24.08 -6.51 1.13
CA GLY A 108 25.38 -6.56 1.79
C GLY A 108 25.77 -5.26 2.49
N LYS A 109 25.40 -4.11 1.92
CA LYS A 109 25.61 -2.81 2.58
C LYS A 109 24.72 -2.66 3.81
N LEU A 110 23.46 -3.13 3.73
CA LEU A 110 22.54 -3.13 4.88
C LEU A 110 23.09 -4.01 6.02
N GLU A 111 23.52 -5.23 5.73
CA GLU A 111 24.09 -6.14 6.74
C GLU A 111 25.34 -5.51 7.40
N ASN A 112 26.20 -4.89 6.61
CA ASN A 112 27.39 -4.19 7.14
C ASN A 112 27.00 -3.00 8.05
N LEU A 113 26.03 -2.17 7.64
CA LEU A 113 25.55 -1.05 8.44
C LEU A 113 24.98 -1.52 9.79
N VAL A 114 24.23 -2.61 9.81
CA VAL A 114 23.69 -3.22 11.03
C VAL A 114 24.84 -3.67 11.93
N GLN A 115 25.83 -4.37 11.40
CA GLN A 115 26.98 -4.84 12.17
C GLN A 115 27.77 -3.68 12.78
N VAL A 116 28.07 -2.65 11.99
CA VAL A 116 28.83 -1.48 12.44
C VAL A 116 28.04 -0.72 13.51
N SER A 117 26.73 -0.46 13.28
CA SER A 117 25.89 0.25 14.26
C SER A 117 25.77 -0.49 15.59
N CYS A 118 25.65 -1.82 15.56
CA CYS A 118 25.64 -2.64 16.76
C CYS A 118 26.97 -2.61 17.50
N ALA A 119 28.10 -2.69 16.77
CA ALA A 119 29.43 -2.59 17.38
C ALA A 119 29.67 -1.23 18.03
N GLU A 120 29.31 -0.12 17.37
CA GLU A 120 29.43 1.22 17.93
C GLU A 120 28.53 1.43 19.15
N ALA A 121 27.27 1.00 19.09
CA ALA A 121 26.34 1.07 20.20
C ALA A 121 26.85 0.23 21.38
N TYR A 122 27.35 -0.97 21.14
CA TYR A 122 27.93 -1.84 22.17
C TYR A 122 29.12 -1.19 22.85
N PHE A 123 30.04 -0.60 22.07
CA PHE A 123 31.20 0.09 22.60
C PHE A 123 30.85 1.30 23.48
N ARG A 124 29.83 2.09 23.06
CA ARG A 124 29.41 3.31 23.80
C ARG A 124 28.47 3.01 24.97
N GLN A 125 27.78 1.89 25.00
CA GLN A 125 26.71 1.58 25.94
C GLN A 125 26.95 0.24 26.66
N GLN A 126 28.20 -0.07 26.99
CA GLN A 126 28.63 -1.36 27.59
C GLN A 126 27.83 -1.79 28.82
N GLU A 127 27.47 -0.84 29.69
CA GLU A 127 26.77 -1.12 30.95
C GLU A 127 25.23 -1.26 30.78
N LYS A 128 24.67 -0.96 29.60
CA LYS A 128 23.23 -1.01 29.41
C LYS A 128 22.77 -2.40 28.96
N GLU A 129 21.67 -2.87 29.55
CA GLU A 129 21.02 -4.12 29.13
C GLU A 129 20.34 -3.99 27.76
N LEU A 130 19.82 -2.80 27.44
CA LEU A 130 19.15 -2.48 26.16
C LEU A 130 20.06 -1.55 25.34
N LEU A 131 20.51 -2.02 24.19
CA LEU A 131 21.27 -1.21 23.24
C LEU A 131 20.32 -0.34 22.39
N LYS A 132 20.61 0.96 22.32
CA LYS A 132 19.85 1.90 21.48
C LYS A 132 20.65 2.24 20.24
N ILE A 133 20.01 2.12 19.09
CA ILE A 133 20.55 2.47 17.77
C ILE A 133 19.78 3.68 17.26
N SER A 134 20.48 4.79 17.09
CA SER A 134 19.99 6.02 16.48
C SER A 134 20.71 6.27 15.15
N SER A 135 20.37 7.33 14.42
CA SER A 135 21.09 7.77 13.22
C SER A 135 22.58 8.02 13.47
N ARG A 136 22.94 8.35 14.70
CA ARG A 136 24.33 8.58 15.12
C ARG A 136 25.22 7.33 15.00
N GLU A 137 24.68 6.16 15.36
CA GLU A 137 25.40 4.88 15.26
C GLU A 137 25.49 4.39 13.79
N LEU A 138 24.67 4.94 12.92
CA LEU A 138 24.72 4.64 11.48
C LEU A 138 25.72 5.48 10.70
N GLN A 139 26.35 6.48 11.34
CA GLN A 139 27.39 7.38 10.76
C GLN A 139 26.95 8.05 9.43
N ASN A 140 25.69 8.43 9.29
CA ASN A 140 25.17 8.78 7.99
C ASN A 140 24.58 10.18 7.91
N GLU A 141 24.70 10.73 6.70
CA GLU A 141 24.00 11.93 6.25
C GLU A 141 22.48 11.68 6.25
N SER A 142 21.71 12.74 6.39
CA SER A 142 20.25 12.67 6.36
C SER A 142 19.76 11.96 5.10
N PRO A 143 18.77 11.07 5.18
CA PRO A 143 18.17 10.48 3.98
C PRO A 143 17.59 11.56 3.07
N ASP A 144 17.55 11.31 1.77
CA ASP A 144 16.75 12.11 0.83
C ASP A 144 15.32 12.15 1.36
N LYS A 145 14.84 13.33 1.72
CA LYS A 145 13.56 13.51 2.41
C LYS A 145 12.42 13.21 1.45
N ASP A 146 11.72 12.11 1.70
CA ASP A 146 10.35 11.93 1.24
C ASP A 146 9.43 12.14 2.46
N ASP A 147 8.98 13.38 2.65
CA ASP A 147 8.19 13.82 3.82
C ASP A 147 6.91 12.98 4.01
N SER A 148 6.41 12.35 2.94
CA SER A 148 5.17 11.56 2.99
C SER A 148 5.30 10.21 3.70
N LEU A 149 6.51 9.67 3.83
CA LEU A 149 6.77 8.35 4.42
C LEU A 149 7.34 8.45 5.84
N GLU A 150 7.80 9.62 6.28
CA GLU A 150 8.39 9.82 7.60
C GLU A 150 7.39 9.57 8.76
N GLU A 151 6.10 9.84 8.55
CA GLU A 151 5.07 9.65 9.58
C GLU A 151 4.77 8.17 9.88
N ILE A 152 5.07 7.25 8.94
CA ILE A 152 4.72 5.83 9.02
C ILE A 152 5.69 5.05 9.89
N VAL A 153 6.98 5.43 9.89
CA VAL A 153 8.04 4.66 10.55
C VAL A 153 8.00 4.83 12.06
N CYS A 154 8.06 3.70 12.77
CA CYS A 154 8.13 3.65 14.22
C CYS A 154 9.40 2.93 14.71
N PRO A 155 9.83 3.16 15.96
CA PRO A 155 10.95 2.42 16.55
C PRO A 155 10.69 0.92 16.58
N MET A 156 11.75 0.13 16.41
CA MET A 156 11.70 -1.34 16.42
C MET A 156 12.51 -1.89 17.59
N LYS A 157 11.89 -2.70 18.46
CA LYS A 157 12.62 -3.46 19.47
C LYS A 157 12.93 -4.86 18.91
N VAL A 158 14.15 -5.33 19.12
CA VAL A 158 14.62 -6.65 18.70
C VAL A 158 15.11 -7.38 19.97
N LEU A 159 14.58 -8.57 20.20
CA LEU A 159 14.93 -9.38 21.36
C LEU A 159 16.12 -10.30 21.04
N CYS A 160 16.98 -10.52 22.03
CA CYS A 160 18.08 -11.47 21.93
C CYS A 160 17.61 -12.95 22.01
N SER A 161 16.40 -13.22 22.52
CA SER A 161 15.80 -14.56 22.50
C SER A 161 15.35 -14.93 21.08
N GLN A 162 15.59 -16.17 20.67
CA GLN A 162 15.07 -16.70 19.39
C GLN A 162 13.54 -16.84 19.46
N GLU A 163 12.84 -16.15 18.57
CA GLU A 163 11.40 -16.30 18.39
C GLU A 163 11.09 -17.50 17.49
N CYS A 164 10.10 -18.33 17.88
CA CYS A 164 9.65 -19.47 17.07
C CYS A 164 8.63 -19.02 16.00
N GLU A 165 8.96 -19.24 14.72
CA GLU A 165 8.11 -18.90 13.57
C GLU A 165 6.93 -19.87 13.31
N SER A 166 6.73 -20.94 14.06
CA SER A 166 6.03 -22.15 13.59
C SER A 166 4.52 -22.27 13.78
N ALA A 167 3.82 -21.30 14.39
CA ALA A 167 2.40 -21.47 14.71
C ALA A 167 1.39 -20.87 13.68
N TYR A 168 1.88 -20.10 12.70
CA TYR A 168 1.02 -19.27 11.83
C TYR A 168 0.41 -20.00 10.62
N GLU A 169 1.16 -20.89 9.96
CA GLU A 169 0.75 -21.52 8.69
C GLU A 169 -0.46 -22.47 8.82
N ALA A 170 -0.64 -23.10 9.98
CA ALA A 170 -1.73 -24.06 10.19
C ALA A 170 -3.12 -23.40 10.34
N CYS A 171 -3.18 -22.13 10.80
CA CYS A 171 -4.44 -21.42 11.05
C CYS A 171 -5.10 -20.83 9.79
N VAL A 172 -4.30 -20.54 8.73
CA VAL A 172 -4.79 -19.85 7.54
C VAL A 172 -5.74 -20.71 6.72
N THR A 173 -5.52 -22.00 6.64
CA THR A 173 -6.28 -22.93 5.78
C THR A 173 -7.71 -23.21 6.23
N GLU A 174 -8.01 -23.19 7.54
CA GLU A 174 -9.37 -23.43 8.06
C GLU A 174 -10.33 -22.24 7.89
N HIS A 175 -9.79 -21.02 7.72
CA HIS A 175 -10.57 -19.79 7.68
C HIS A 175 -10.88 -19.28 6.27
N THR A 176 -10.24 -19.82 5.24
CA THR A 176 -10.51 -19.53 3.82
C THR A 176 -11.96 -19.80 3.42
N VAL A 177 -12.56 -20.84 3.98
CA VAL A 177 -13.95 -21.24 3.69
C VAL A 177 -14.95 -20.18 4.16
N ASN A 178 -14.68 -19.51 5.28
CA ASN A 178 -15.62 -18.56 5.88
C ASN A 178 -15.70 -17.21 5.13
N VAL A 179 -14.63 -16.78 4.46
CA VAL A 179 -14.66 -15.54 3.67
C VAL A 179 -15.39 -15.72 2.35
N SER A 180 -15.27 -16.89 1.72
CA SER A 180 -15.98 -17.21 0.48
C SER A 180 -17.49 -17.26 0.70
N THR A 181 -17.96 -17.82 1.80
CA THR A 181 -19.39 -17.81 2.16
C THR A 181 -19.90 -16.38 2.42
N LEU A 182 -19.10 -15.52 3.04
CA LEU A 182 -19.45 -14.12 3.22
C LEU A 182 -19.67 -13.43 1.86
N TRP A 183 -18.77 -13.64 0.88
CA TRP A 183 -18.92 -13.03 -0.44
C TRP A 183 -20.14 -13.54 -1.22
N GLU A 184 -20.46 -14.82 -1.12
CA GLU A 184 -21.68 -15.36 -1.71
C GLU A 184 -22.95 -14.75 -1.12
N GLU A 185 -22.95 -14.44 0.16
CA GLU A 185 -24.05 -13.77 0.83
C GLU A 185 -24.15 -12.29 0.42
N VAL A 186 -23.01 -11.57 0.38
CA VAL A 186 -22.95 -10.17 -0.05
C VAL A 186 -23.54 -9.98 -1.45
N VAL A 187 -23.13 -10.81 -2.41
CA VAL A 187 -23.61 -10.72 -3.81
C VAL A 187 -25.10 -11.03 -3.95
N LYS A 188 -25.69 -11.81 -3.04
CA LYS A 188 -27.13 -12.17 -3.05
C LYS A 188 -28.00 -11.19 -2.26
N ALA A 189 -27.40 -10.40 -1.37
CA ALA A 189 -28.12 -9.50 -0.50
C ALA A 189 -28.64 -8.27 -1.25
N SER A 190 -29.82 -7.79 -0.87
CA SER A 190 -30.27 -6.46 -1.28
C SER A 190 -29.50 -5.37 -0.54
N TRP A 191 -29.52 -4.15 -1.08
CA TRP A 191 -28.78 -3.03 -0.45
C TRP A 191 -29.29 -2.68 0.95
N ASP A 192 -30.57 -2.93 1.22
CA ASP A 192 -31.18 -2.72 2.53
C ASP A 192 -30.68 -3.71 3.60
N GLU A 193 -30.01 -4.80 3.19
CA GLU A 193 -29.46 -5.82 4.08
C GLU A 193 -27.99 -5.58 4.45
N ILE A 194 -27.39 -4.46 4.00
CA ILE A 194 -25.95 -4.18 4.20
C ILE A 194 -25.56 -4.15 5.69
N ASP A 195 -26.44 -3.65 6.56
CA ASP A 195 -26.21 -3.61 8.00
C ASP A 195 -26.16 -5.04 8.60
N MET A 196 -26.95 -5.96 8.07
CA MET A 196 -26.92 -7.38 8.48
C MET A 196 -25.60 -8.05 8.04
N LEU A 197 -25.14 -7.76 6.83
CA LEU A 197 -23.84 -8.24 6.33
C LEU A 197 -22.70 -7.69 7.17
N TYR A 198 -22.76 -6.41 7.53
CA TYR A 198 -21.78 -5.78 8.41
C TYR A 198 -21.74 -6.44 9.79
N LEU A 199 -22.88 -6.75 10.40
CA LEU A 199 -22.94 -7.47 11.68
C LEU A 199 -22.32 -8.87 11.58
N ARG A 200 -22.53 -9.59 10.47
CA ARG A 200 -21.90 -10.89 10.21
C ARG A 200 -20.39 -10.75 10.07
N TYR A 201 -19.92 -9.75 9.30
CA TYR A 201 -18.52 -9.42 9.20
C TYR A 201 -17.90 -9.17 10.59
N LYS A 202 -18.54 -8.35 11.43
CA LYS A 202 -18.08 -8.09 12.82
C LYS A 202 -18.02 -9.37 13.65
N HIS A 203 -18.96 -10.26 13.50
CA HIS A 203 -18.93 -11.55 14.19
C HIS A 203 -17.76 -12.43 13.75
N GLN A 204 -17.50 -12.50 12.46
CA GLN A 204 -16.35 -13.24 11.91
C GLN A 204 -15.03 -12.63 12.37
N MET A 205 -14.89 -11.29 12.40
CA MET A 205 -13.70 -10.62 12.90
C MET A 205 -13.39 -11.00 14.35
N LYS A 206 -14.38 -11.09 15.23
CA LYS A 206 -14.18 -11.57 16.61
C LYS A 206 -13.67 -13.01 16.68
N THR A 207 -14.06 -13.83 15.74
CA THR A 207 -13.59 -15.22 15.64
C THR A 207 -12.14 -15.26 15.18
N TRP A 208 -11.80 -14.54 14.12
CA TRP A 208 -10.44 -14.44 13.59
C TRP A 208 -9.46 -13.81 14.60
N GLU A 209 -9.90 -12.85 15.38
CA GLU A 209 -9.11 -12.21 16.44
C GLU A 209 -8.53 -13.22 17.43
N LYS A 210 -9.29 -14.26 17.82
CA LYS A 210 -8.86 -15.28 18.77
C LYS A 210 -7.66 -16.08 18.24
N TYR A 211 -7.56 -16.27 16.93
CA TYR A 211 -6.47 -17.05 16.31
C TYR A 211 -5.20 -16.23 16.08
N VAL A 212 -5.32 -14.94 15.79
CA VAL A 212 -4.17 -14.07 15.54
C VAL A 212 -3.48 -13.60 16.82
N THR A 213 -4.19 -13.61 17.96
CA THR A 213 -3.63 -13.15 19.26
C THR A 213 -2.54 -14.08 19.81
N VAL A 214 -2.36 -15.28 19.24
CA VAL A 214 -1.39 -16.27 19.72
C VAL A 214 0.05 -15.99 19.25
N SER A 215 0.27 -15.22 18.20
CA SER A 215 1.60 -14.90 17.69
C SER A 215 2.02 -13.47 18.05
N SER A 216 2.49 -13.25 19.27
CA SER A 216 2.99 -11.95 19.73
C SER A 216 4.49 -11.78 19.41
N LEU A 217 4.89 -11.93 18.17
CA LEU A 217 6.25 -11.65 17.74
C LEU A 217 6.51 -10.12 17.77
N VAL A 218 7.66 -9.70 18.29
CA VAL A 218 8.03 -8.27 18.42
C VAL A 218 8.05 -7.58 17.07
N PHE A 219 8.47 -8.30 16.02
CA PHE A 219 8.40 -7.83 14.65
C PHE A 219 6.96 -7.52 14.21
N GLU A 220 5.99 -8.38 14.52
CA GLU A 220 4.57 -8.17 14.19
C GLU A 220 4.01 -6.92 14.85
N ASN A 221 4.42 -6.60 16.07
CA ASN A 221 4.02 -5.36 16.75
C ASN A 221 4.53 -4.12 16.02
N THR A 222 5.73 -4.15 15.47
CA THR A 222 6.28 -3.05 14.67
C THR A 222 5.56 -2.94 13.33
N ALA A 223 5.39 -4.04 12.62
CA ALA A 223 4.66 -4.11 11.36
C ALA A 223 3.21 -3.62 11.52
N LYS A 224 2.52 -4.06 12.59
CA LYS A 224 1.18 -3.61 12.95
C LYS A 224 1.12 -2.10 13.18
N LYS A 225 2.05 -1.53 13.97
CA LYS A 225 2.09 -0.09 14.21
C LYS A 225 2.31 0.71 12.93
N MET A 226 3.17 0.24 12.03
CA MET A 226 3.41 0.88 10.75
C MET A 226 2.20 0.80 9.82
N PHE A 227 1.53 -0.36 9.78
CA PHE A 227 0.26 -0.52 9.09
C PHE A 227 -0.79 0.44 9.63
N GLU A 228 -1.00 0.47 10.95
CA GLU A 228 -1.96 1.37 11.61
C GLU A 228 -1.64 2.85 11.34
N SER A 229 -0.35 3.23 11.34
CA SER A 229 0.08 4.59 11.01
C SER A 229 -0.23 4.93 9.55
N SER A 230 0.00 4.01 8.63
CA SER A 230 -0.37 4.16 7.20
C SER A 230 -1.87 4.33 7.02
N CYS A 231 -2.67 3.52 7.71
CA CYS A 231 -4.14 3.63 7.68
C CYS A 231 -4.60 4.98 8.23
N ARG A 232 -4.07 5.41 9.40
CA ARG A 232 -4.43 6.70 10.00
C ARG A 232 -4.09 7.87 9.09
N LEU A 233 -2.96 7.82 8.38
CA LEU A 233 -2.54 8.86 7.45
C LEU A 233 -3.56 9.05 6.32
N VAL A 234 -3.99 7.95 5.68
CA VAL A 234 -4.99 7.97 4.61
C VAL A 234 -6.33 8.43 5.15
N LEU A 235 -6.83 7.81 6.22
CA LEU A 235 -8.17 8.10 6.78
C LEU A 235 -8.28 9.54 7.29
N LYS A 236 -7.20 10.10 7.86
CA LYS A 236 -7.14 11.49 8.29
C LYS A 236 -7.28 12.49 7.14
N ARG A 237 -6.79 12.14 5.94
CA ARG A 237 -6.97 12.95 4.73
C ARG A 237 -8.46 13.12 4.39
N TYR A 238 -9.24 12.06 4.60
CA TYR A 238 -10.67 12.00 4.32
C TYR A 238 -11.54 12.40 5.52
N GLY A 239 -10.96 12.91 6.60
CA GLY A 239 -11.70 13.34 7.80
C GLY A 239 -12.26 12.20 8.65
N ILE A 240 -11.86 10.95 8.35
CA ILE A 240 -12.41 9.78 9.02
C ILE A 240 -11.64 9.48 10.30
N ARG A 241 -12.37 9.45 11.42
CA ARG A 241 -11.86 9.09 12.73
C ARG A 241 -12.30 7.67 13.08
N VAL A 242 -11.40 6.72 12.90
CA VAL A 242 -11.66 5.32 13.25
C VAL A 242 -11.22 5.01 14.68
N THR A 243 -11.88 4.05 15.28
CA THR A 243 -11.50 3.49 16.59
C THR A 243 -10.27 2.59 16.46
N ASP A 244 -9.60 2.34 17.59
CA ASP A 244 -8.50 1.36 17.63
C ASP A 244 -8.99 -0.05 17.28
N GLN A 245 -10.25 -0.36 17.57
CA GLN A 245 -10.88 -1.61 17.19
C GLN A 245 -11.02 -1.72 15.66
N CYS A 246 -11.42 -0.66 14.97
CA CYS A 246 -11.48 -0.65 13.51
C CYS A 246 -10.09 -0.86 12.88
N LEU A 247 -9.05 -0.19 13.40
CA LEU A 247 -7.67 -0.39 12.93
C LEU A 247 -7.20 -1.82 13.12
N LYS A 248 -7.59 -2.44 14.23
CA LYS A 248 -7.30 -3.84 14.49
C LYS A 248 -7.99 -4.76 13.48
N GLU A 249 -9.25 -4.49 13.16
CA GLU A 249 -10.01 -5.23 12.14
C GLU A 249 -9.39 -5.08 10.74
N LEU A 250 -8.97 -3.87 10.36
CA LEU A 250 -8.24 -3.62 9.11
C LEU A 250 -6.92 -4.43 9.09
N TYR A 251 -6.16 -4.41 10.18
CA TYR A 251 -4.92 -5.18 10.27
C TYR A 251 -5.15 -6.69 10.18
N LEU A 252 -6.18 -7.21 10.86
CA LEU A 252 -6.55 -8.63 10.79
C LEU A 252 -6.94 -9.04 9.37
N SER A 253 -7.77 -8.23 8.70
CA SER A 253 -8.17 -8.46 7.31
C SER A 253 -6.94 -8.51 6.39
N TYR A 254 -6.02 -7.58 6.54
CA TYR A 254 -4.76 -7.56 5.80
C TYR A 254 -3.92 -8.80 6.09
N LYS A 255 -3.65 -9.09 7.36
CA LYS A 255 -2.77 -10.20 7.77
C LYS A 255 -3.28 -11.56 7.28
N MET A 256 -4.60 -11.78 7.32
CA MET A 256 -5.19 -13.06 6.95
C MET A 256 -5.36 -13.25 5.44
N PHE A 257 -5.64 -12.19 4.70
CA PHE A 257 -6.11 -12.31 3.32
C PHE A 257 -5.23 -11.63 2.28
N SER A 258 -4.11 -10.98 2.66
CA SER A 258 -3.22 -10.29 1.71
C SER A 258 -2.60 -11.22 0.67
N GLN A 259 -2.32 -12.48 1.04
CA GLN A 259 -1.70 -13.48 0.16
C GLN A 259 -2.73 -14.37 -0.57
N MET A 260 -4.03 -14.11 -0.38
CA MET A 260 -5.08 -14.90 -0.98
C MET A 260 -5.61 -14.24 -2.27
N GLU A 261 -5.66 -15.03 -3.32
CA GLU A 261 -6.28 -14.60 -4.58
C GLU A 261 -7.80 -14.76 -4.52
N LEU A 262 -8.52 -13.77 -5.07
CA LEU A 262 -9.95 -13.80 -5.26
C LEU A 262 -10.24 -14.18 -6.71
N ASP A 263 -11.23 -15.06 -6.92
CA ASP A 263 -11.69 -15.40 -8.25
C ASP A 263 -12.18 -14.16 -9.02
N ALA A 264 -11.79 -14.03 -10.29
CA ALA A 264 -12.05 -12.84 -11.09
C ALA A 264 -13.56 -12.56 -11.28
N GLU A 265 -14.41 -13.60 -11.38
CA GLU A 265 -15.86 -13.44 -11.48
C GLU A 265 -16.44 -12.87 -10.16
N MET A 266 -15.97 -13.38 -9.02
CA MET A 266 -16.39 -12.90 -7.71
C MET A 266 -15.88 -11.47 -7.46
N GLU A 267 -14.62 -11.17 -7.85
CA GLU A 267 -14.08 -9.81 -7.76
C GLU A 267 -14.95 -8.81 -8.52
N TRP A 268 -15.34 -9.13 -9.74
CA TRP A 268 -16.20 -8.27 -10.53
C TRP A 268 -17.58 -8.07 -9.88
N LYS A 269 -18.22 -9.13 -9.40
CA LYS A 269 -19.52 -9.05 -8.72
C LYS A 269 -19.47 -8.18 -7.47
N LEU A 270 -18.44 -8.35 -6.65
CA LEU A 270 -18.24 -7.57 -5.44
C LEU A 270 -17.94 -6.10 -5.75
N SER A 271 -17.13 -5.82 -6.77
CA SER A 271 -16.86 -4.44 -7.20
C SER A 271 -18.15 -3.73 -7.59
N VAL A 272 -18.96 -4.36 -8.45
CA VAL A 272 -20.26 -3.79 -8.86
C VAL A 272 -21.19 -3.57 -7.67
N TYR A 273 -21.27 -4.55 -6.76
CA TYR A 273 -22.11 -4.45 -5.56
C TYR A 273 -21.69 -3.28 -4.66
N PHE A 274 -20.41 -3.20 -4.30
CA PHE A 274 -19.92 -2.17 -3.38
C PHE A 274 -19.87 -0.77 -3.99
N GLU A 275 -19.63 -0.66 -5.30
CA GLU A 275 -19.73 0.62 -6.02
C GLU A 275 -21.15 1.19 -6.00
N GLN A 276 -22.16 0.34 -5.94
CA GLN A 276 -23.57 0.78 -5.85
C GLN A 276 -24.04 0.96 -4.42
N ALA A 277 -23.72 0.01 -3.53
CA ALA A 277 -24.23 0.00 -2.16
C ALA A 277 -23.44 0.90 -1.20
N LEU A 278 -22.12 0.97 -1.34
CA LEU A 278 -21.19 1.68 -0.45
C LEU A 278 -20.13 2.45 -1.25
N SER A 279 -20.56 3.27 -2.19
CA SER A 279 -19.66 3.94 -3.15
C SER A 279 -18.56 4.76 -2.48
N ARG A 280 -18.88 5.48 -1.42
CA ARG A 280 -17.93 6.36 -0.72
C ARG A 280 -16.97 5.57 0.18
N ALA A 281 -17.48 4.61 0.94
CA ALA A 281 -16.64 3.73 1.75
C ALA A 281 -15.74 2.88 0.84
N HIS A 282 -16.26 2.39 -0.29
CA HIS A 282 -15.48 1.64 -1.27
C HIS A 282 -14.37 2.46 -1.92
N TYR A 283 -14.65 3.73 -2.27
CA TYR A 283 -13.65 4.66 -2.76
C TYR A 283 -12.49 4.84 -1.78
N ILE A 284 -12.81 5.09 -0.50
CA ILE A 284 -11.78 5.27 0.54
C ILE A 284 -11.02 3.97 0.78
N ALA A 285 -11.73 2.83 0.76
CA ALA A 285 -11.12 1.51 0.88
C ALA A 285 -10.16 1.22 -0.28
N LYS A 286 -10.46 1.64 -1.52
CA LYS A 286 -9.53 1.55 -2.67
C LYS A 286 -8.24 2.33 -2.37
N ARG A 287 -8.33 3.59 -1.91
CA ARG A 287 -7.16 4.41 -1.56
C ARG A 287 -6.35 3.83 -0.41
N LEU A 288 -7.03 3.28 0.59
CA LEU A 288 -6.39 2.60 1.70
C LEU A 288 -5.69 1.31 1.24
N PHE A 289 -6.36 0.52 0.41
CA PHE A 289 -5.82 -0.70 -0.18
C PHE A 289 -4.57 -0.42 -1.03
N GLU A 290 -4.58 0.59 -1.90
CA GLU A 290 -3.43 1.02 -2.70
C GLU A 290 -2.23 1.36 -1.80
N LYS A 291 -2.47 2.12 -0.71
CA LYS A 291 -1.43 2.46 0.26
C LYS A 291 -0.88 1.23 0.97
N VAL A 292 -1.74 0.32 1.40
CA VAL A 292 -1.35 -0.92 2.09
C VAL A 292 -0.66 -1.88 1.13
N ALA A 293 -1.16 -2.04 -0.09
CA ALA A 293 -0.54 -2.87 -1.12
C ALA A 293 0.88 -2.40 -1.50
N SER A 294 1.17 -1.10 -1.35
CA SER A 294 2.53 -0.57 -1.52
C SER A 294 3.51 -0.97 -0.41
N LEU A 295 3.02 -1.46 0.73
CA LEU A 295 3.86 -1.95 1.83
C LEU A 295 4.37 -3.38 1.59
N GLU A 296 3.67 -4.16 0.78
CA GLU A 296 3.99 -5.56 0.49
C GLU A 296 3.85 -5.85 -1.01
N GLN A 297 4.55 -6.85 -1.52
CA GLN A 297 4.50 -7.22 -2.93
C GLN A 297 3.25 -8.06 -3.22
N GLY A 298 2.23 -7.43 -3.78
CA GLY A 298 0.94 -8.06 -4.05
C GLY A 298 0.05 -8.11 -2.81
N CYS A 299 -1.18 -7.67 -2.94
CA CYS A 299 -2.18 -7.77 -1.88
C CYS A 299 -3.49 -8.28 -2.49
N GLY A 300 -4.02 -9.38 -1.93
CA GLY A 300 -5.24 -10.01 -2.42
C GLY A 300 -6.45 -9.09 -2.31
N LYS A 301 -7.32 -9.12 -3.30
CA LYS A 301 -8.52 -8.25 -3.40
C LYS A 301 -9.56 -8.50 -2.29
N HIS A 302 -9.49 -9.63 -1.59
CA HIS A 302 -10.30 -9.84 -0.38
C HIS A 302 -10.13 -8.69 0.62
N VAL A 303 -8.90 -8.18 0.77
CA VAL A 303 -8.58 -7.09 1.71
C VAL A 303 -9.32 -5.80 1.35
N LEU A 304 -9.43 -5.46 0.06
CA LEU A 304 -10.17 -4.29 -0.40
C LEU A 304 -11.64 -4.33 0.07
N PHE A 305 -12.31 -5.44 -0.17
CA PHE A 305 -13.74 -5.57 0.17
C PHE A 305 -13.97 -5.65 1.69
N LEU A 306 -13.07 -6.29 2.43
CA LEU A 306 -13.11 -6.29 3.89
C LEU A 306 -12.87 -4.88 4.46
N PHE A 307 -11.99 -4.08 3.85
CA PHE A 307 -11.80 -2.69 4.22
C PHE A 307 -13.05 -1.85 3.95
N THR A 308 -13.75 -2.12 2.85
CA THR A 308 -15.03 -1.45 2.55
C THR A 308 -16.04 -1.71 3.65
N LEU A 309 -16.22 -2.96 4.07
CA LEU A 309 -17.10 -3.33 5.18
C LEU A 309 -16.64 -2.71 6.52
N ALA A 310 -15.34 -2.72 6.81
CA ALA A 310 -14.81 -2.14 8.04
C ALA A 310 -15.05 -0.63 8.14
N LEU A 311 -15.07 0.08 7.01
CA LEU A 311 -15.26 1.53 6.94
C LEU A 311 -16.71 1.96 6.86
N HIS A 312 -17.66 1.05 6.67
CA HIS A 312 -19.09 1.36 6.50
C HIS A 312 -19.66 2.29 7.58
N GLU A 313 -19.38 2.03 8.86
CA GLU A 313 -19.86 2.86 9.98
C GLU A 313 -19.25 4.25 10.06
N TYR A 314 -18.12 4.48 9.35
CA TYR A 314 -17.33 5.71 9.47
C TYR A 314 -17.51 6.65 8.30
N VAL A 315 -18.26 6.23 7.26
CA VAL A 315 -18.42 7.00 6.03
C VAL A 315 -19.90 7.29 5.80
N ALA A 316 -20.22 8.57 5.60
CA ALA A 316 -21.60 8.96 5.29
C ALA A 316 -21.90 8.67 3.80
N GLU A 317 -22.61 7.59 3.52
CA GLU A 317 -23.07 7.24 2.16
C GLU A 317 -24.21 8.12 1.64
N CYS A 318 -24.89 8.84 2.54
CA CYS A 318 -26.05 9.68 2.20
C CYS A 318 -25.69 10.96 1.44
N VAL A 319 -24.44 11.28 1.21
CA VAL A 319 -24.00 12.47 0.46
C VAL A 319 -24.13 12.20 -1.04
N GLU A 320 -25.16 12.76 -1.66
CA GLU A 320 -25.53 12.49 -3.06
C GLU A 320 -24.67 13.25 -4.09
N LEU A 321 -24.02 14.35 -3.69
CA LEU A 321 -23.18 15.17 -4.55
C LEU A 321 -21.70 14.78 -4.38
N ALA A 322 -20.99 14.64 -5.49
CA ALA A 322 -19.54 14.53 -5.50
C ALA A 322 -18.90 15.91 -5.27
N GLY A 323 -17.91 15.97 -4.39
CA GLY A 323 -17.14 17.17 -4.12
C GLY A 323 -15.68 17.02 -4.56
N LEU A 324 -15.15 18.01 -5.28
CA LEU A 324 -13.76 18.00 -5.75
C LEU A 324 -13.15 19.38 -5.63
N ILE A 325 -11.92 19.44 -5.12
CA ILE A 325 -11.10 20.66 -5.09
C ILE A 325 -9.92 20.47 -6.02
N ALA A 326 -9.73 21.40 -6.98
CA ALA A 326 -8.57 21.43 -7.85
C ALA A 326 -7.87 22.79 -7.73
N ALA A 327 -6.59 22.80 -7.36
CA ALA A 327 -5.85 24.03 -7.14
C ALA A 327 -4.37 23.88 -7.54
N HIS A 328 -3.76 25.00 -7.97
CA HIS A 328 -2.34 25.04 -8.28
C HIS A 328 -1.48 24.92 -7.01
N GLY A 329 -0.36 24.21 -7.15
CA GLY A 329 0.61 23.91 -6.09
C GLY A 329 0.65 22.44 -5.72
N ASP A 330 1.66 22.06 -4.96
CA ASP A 330 1.95 20.65 -4.64
C ASP A 330 0.98 20.07 -3.61
N THR A 331 0.39 20.90 -2.76
CA THR A 331 -0.46 20.47 -1.63
C THR A 331 -1.65 21.38 -1.36
N THR A 332 -1.93 22.36 -2.21
CA THR A 332 -2.95 23.40 -1.96
C THR A 332 -4.35 22.80 -1.85
N ALA A 333 -4.77 22.05 -2.86
CA ALA A 333 -6.08 21.39 -2.86
C ALA A 333 -6.18 20.36 -1.74
N SER A 334 -5.15 19.52 -1.57
CA SER A 334 -5.08 18.52 -0.51
C SER A 334 -5.17 19.11 0.89
N SER A 335 -4.54 20.26 1.14
CA SER A 335 -4.60 20.94 2.43
C SER A 335 -6.00 21.46 2.75
N ILE A 336 -6.66 22.11 1.77
CA ILE A 336 -8.03 22.60 1.93
C ILE A 336 -9.00 21.43 2.15
N ALA A 337 -8.97 20.41 1.28
CA ALA A 337 -9.85 19.26 1.38
C ALA A 337 -9.68 18.51 2.73
N LYS A 338 -8.43 18.31 3.18
CA LYS A 338 -8.13 17.68 4.46
C LYS A 338 -8.75 18.44 5.64
N VAL A 339 -8.61 19.78 5.67
CA VAL A 339 -9.18 20.60 6.75
C VAL A 339 -10.71 20.52 6.74
N VAL A 340 -11.33 20.62 5.56
CA VAL A 340 -12.79 20.57 5.41
C VAL A 340 -13.33 19.19 5.78
N ASN A 341 -12.75 18.12 5.26
CA ASN A 341 -13.14 16.75 5.60
C ASN A 341 -13.01 16.47 7.10
N GLN A 342 -11.94 16.98 7.74
CA GLN A 342 -11.77 16.86 9.19
C GLN A 342 -12.79 17.66 9.99
N ALA A 343 -13.16 18.84 9.54
CA ALA A 343 -14.19 19.67 10.18
C ALA A 343 -15.59 19.07 10.02
N CYS A 344 -15.85 18.43 8.88
CA CYS A 344 -17.09 17.70 8.60
C CYS A 344 -17.14 16.29 9.21
N GLU A 345 -16.02 15.80 9.76
CA GLU A 345 -15.84 14.45 10.32
C GLU A 345 -16.21 13.31 9.36
N THR A 346 -16.20 13.59 8.06
CA THR A 346 -16.47 12.61 6.99
C THR A 346 -15.87 13.08 5.66
N PHE A 347 -15.84 12.17 4.68
CA PHE A 347 -15.39 12.46 3.34
C PHE A 347 -16.42 13.30 2.56
N VAL A 348 -16.06 14.54 2.22
CA VAL A 348 -16.87 15.47 1.41
C VAL A 348 -16.16 15.79 0.12
N PHE A 349 -14.87 16.14 0.19
CA PHE A 349 -14.09 16.58 -0.97
C PHE A 349 -12.88 15.68 -1.20
N GLU A 350 -12.70 15.27 -2.47
CA GLU A 350 -11.40 14.82 -2.97
C GLU A 350 -10.57 16.04 -3.41
N ALA A 351 -9.26 15.84 -3.56
CA ALA A 351 -8.34 16.90 -3.94
C ALA A 351 -7.45 16.51 -5.12
N ILE A 352 -7.28 17.43 -6.04
CA ILE A 352 -6.33 17.35 -7.13
C ILE A 352 -5.37 18.53 -7.03
N ASP A 353 -4.17 18.26 -6.55
CA ASP A 353 -3.08 19.22 -6.60
C ASP A 353 -2.51 19.30 -8.01
N MET A 354 -2.21 20.53 -8.46
CA MET A 354 -1.66 20.83 -9.77
C MET A 354 -0.30 21.50 -9.60
N PRO A 355 0.81 20.73 -9.52
CA PRO A 355 2.15 21.30 -9.58
C PRO A 355 2.32 22.19 -10.80
N MET A 356 3.21 23.19 -10.73
CA MET A 356 3.37 24.20 -11.78
C MET A 356 3.82 23.63 -13.13
N ASP A 357 4.38 22.43 -13.13
CA ASP A 357 4.80 21.66 -14.31
C ASP A 357 3.73 20.70 -14.84
N SER A 358 2.58 20.57 -14.13
CA SER A 358 1.51 19.65 -14.55
C SER A 358 0.72 20.22 -15.73
N SER A 359 0.33 19.33 -16.66
CA SER A 359 -0.51 19.70 -17.79
C SER A 359 -1.99 19.76 -17.42
N PHE A 360 -2.72 20.65 -18.09
CA PHE A 360 -4.17 20.76 -17.94
C PHE A 360 -4.90 19.45 -18.27
N ASP A 361 -4.44 18.75 -19.33
CA ASP A 361 -5.03 17.46 -19.74
C ASP A 361 -4.85 16.37 -18.69
N ALA A 362 -3.70 16.33 -18.02
CA ALA A 362 -3.47 15.39 -16.93
C ALA A 362 -4.42 15.63 -15.74
N THR A 363 -4.78 16.89 -15.49
CA THR A 363 -5.76 17.24 -14.44
C THR A 363 -7.17 16.79 -14.83
N ILE A 364 -7.56 16.96 -16.08
CA ILE A 364 -8.86 16.49 -16.59
C ILE A 364 -8.98 14.99 -16.48
N GLU A 365 -7.93 14.24 -16.83
CA GLU A 365 -7.94 12.77 -16.69
C GLU A 365 -8.08 12.34 -15.22
N LYS A 366 -7.43 13.04 -14.27
CA LYS A 366 -7.64 12.79 -12.84
C LYS A 366 -9.08 13.06 -12.39
N VAL A 367 -9.71 14.13 -12.91
CA VAL A 367 -11.12 14.41 -12.61
C VAL A 367 -12.03 13.34 -13.16
N LYS A 368 -11.81 12.88 -14.40
CA LYS A 368 -12.58 11.78 -14.99
C LYS A 368 -12.43 10.50 -14.22
N SER A 369 -11.20 10.12 -13.86
CA SER A 369 -10.94 8.93 -13.04
C SER A 369 -11.66 9.00 -11.68
N TYR A 370 -11.69 10.18 -11.04
CA TYR A 370 -12.47 10.37 -9.82
C TYR A 370 -13.97 10.15 -10.03
N LEU A 371 -14.52 10.62 -11.15
CA LEU A 371 -15.95 10.46 -11.48
C LEU A 371 -16.31 9.00 -11.81
N GLU A 372 -15.38 8.23 -12.36
CA GLU A 372 -15.56 6.79 -12.60
C GLU A 372 -15.62 6.01 -11.27
N ASP A 373 -14.81 6.39 -10.28
CA ASP A 373 -14.76 5.75 -8.98
C ASP A 373 -15.94 6.13 -8.05
N ILE A 374 -16.42 7.38 -8.16
CA ILE A 374 -17.60 7.85 -7.42
C ILE A 374 -18.68 8.22 -8.43
N PRO A 375 -19.68 7.39 -8.66
CA PRO A 375 -20.83 7.79 -9.46
C PRO A 375 -21.48 9.01 -8.80
N GLY A 376 -21.29 10.18 -9.42
CA GLY A 376 -21.92 11.42 -9.00
C GLY A 376 -23.40 11.36 -9.29
N GLY A 377 -24.18 10.71 -8.41
CA GLY A 377 -25.60 10.39 -8.62
C GLY A 377 -26.44 11.61 -9.03
N ARG A 378 -26.25 12.77 -8.36
CA ARG A 378 -26.97 14.00 -8.66
C ARG A 378 -26.12 15.14 -9.23
N GLY A 379 -24.79 15.07 -9.12
CA GLY A 379 -23.90 16.08 -9.69
C GLY A 379 -22.55 16.20 -9.02
N LEU A 380 -21.72 17.06 -9.61
CA LEU A 380 -20.37 17.38 -9.14
C LEU A 380 -20.28 18.86 -8.77
N ILE A 381 -19.75 19.14 -7.59
CA ILE A 381 -19.30 20.48 -7.18
C ILE A 381 -17.77 20.50 -7.26
N LEU A 382 -17.24 21.27 -8.22
CA LEU A 382 -15.82 21.48 -8.45
C LEU A 382 -15.41 22.85 -7.95
N LEU A 383 -14.55 22.90 -6.92
CA LEU A 383 -13.97 24.13 -6.40
C LEU A 383 -12.58 24.31 -7.01
N VAL A 384 -12.32 25.48 -7.59
CA VAL A 384 -11.05 25.80 -8.25
C VAL A 384 -10.46 27.10 -7.73
N ASP A 385 -9.15 27.23 -7.75
CA ASP A 385 -8.44 28.42 -7.27
C ASP A 385 -8.47 29.56 -8.29
N THR A 386 -8.45 29.26 -9.58
CA THR A 386 -8.40 30.26 -10.65
C THR A 386 -9.44 30.00 -11.73
N GLY A 387 -9.92 31.10 -12.34
CA GLY A 387 -10.88 31.05 -13.45
C GLY A 387 -10.41 30.33 -14.71
N TYR A 388 -9.10 30.08 -14.84
CA TYR A 388 -8.55 29.26 -15.92
C TYR A 388 -9.11 27.84 -15.90
N LEU A 389 -9.26 27.25 -14.71
CA LEU A 389 -9.80 25.90 -14.54
C LEU A 389 -11.31 25.80 -14.83
N SER A 390 -12.02 26.93 -14.90
CA SER A 390 -13.44 26.93 -15.32
C SER A 390 -13.64 26.44 -16.77
N ARG A 391 -12.58 26.47 -17.59
CA ARG A 391 -12.60 25.88 -18.95
C ARG A 391 -12.77 24.35 -18.94
N MET A 392 -12.59 23.71 -17.79
CA MET A 392 -12.86 22.27 -17.61
C MET A 392 -14.35 21.94 -17.76
N TYR A 393 -15.25 22.94 -17.64
CA TYR A 393 -16.70 22.71 -17.66
C TYR A 393 -17.17 21.86 -18.84
N THR A 394 -16.84 22.25 -20.06
CA THR A 394 -17.29 21.52 -21.26
C THR A 394 -16.71 20.12 -21.37
N LEU A 395 -15.49 19.93 -20.92
CA LEU A 395 -14.78 18.66 -20.99
C LEU A 395 -15.28 17.65 -19.93
N ILE A 396 -15.65 18.14 -18.75
CA ILE A 396 -16.17 17.33 -17.64
C ILE A 396 -17.67 17.07 -17.83
N LYS A 397 -18.44 18.07 -18.27
CA LYS A 397 -19.90 17.97 -18.42
C LYS A 397 -20.31 16.78 -19.30
N ASN A 398 -19.54 16.51 -20.36
CA ASN A 398 -19.81 15.39 -21.29
C ASN A 398 -19.58 14.00 -20.65
N SER A 399 -18.79 13.95 -19.57
CA SER A 399 -18.49 12.71 -18.84
C SER A 399 -19.36 12.52 -17.58
N LEU A 400 -20.24 13.50 -17.29
CA LEU A 400 -21.06 13.50 -16.08
C LEU A 400 -22.56 13.35 -16.44
N SER A 401 -23.22 12.39 -15.81
CA SER A 401 -24.68 12.18 -15.98
C SER A 401 -25.54 13.19 -15.19
N GLY A 402 -24.95 13.80 -14.14
CA GLY A 402 -25.61 14.78 -13.27
C GLY A 402 -25.30 16.23 -13.57
N ASP A 403 -25.64 17.13 -12.65
CA ASP A 403 -25.34 18.54 -12.74
C ASP A 403 -23.88 18.85 -12.40
N LEU A 404 -23.32 19.90 -13.01
CA LEU A 404 -21.96 20.38 -12.77
C LEU A 404 -21.97 21.83 -12.31
N MET A 405 -21.36 22.08 -11.15
CA MET A 405 -21.07 23.43 -10.66
C MET A 405 -19.59 23.65 -10.52
N ILE A 406 -19.05 24.71 -11.10
CA ILE A 406 -17.67 25.15 -10.87
C ILE A 406 -17.68 26.47 -10.11
N ILE A 407 -16.95 26.50 -9.00
CA ILE A 407 -16.80 27.66 -8.13
C ILE A 407 -15.33 28.08 -8.13
N ASN A 408 -15.07 29.33 -8.54
CA ASN A 408 -13.72 29.90 -8.56
C ASN A 408 -13.33 30.47 -7.18
N ASN A 409 -12.05 30.80 -7.03
CA ASN A 409 -11.47 31.40 -5.82
C ASN A 409 -11.71 30.55 -4.57
N VAL A 410 -11.48 29.26 -4.68
CA VAL A 410 -11.63 28.33 -3.54
C VAL A 410 -10.84 28.83 -2.32
N SER A 411 -11.49 28.80 -1.19
CA SER A 411 -10.88 28.99 0.12
C SER A 411 -11.41 27.94 1.09
N THR A 412 -10.71 27.72 2.20
CA THR A 412 -11.16 26.78 3.24
C THR A 412 -12.56 27.17 3.76
N ALA A 413 -12.87 28.45 3.87
CA ALA A 413 -14.18 28.94 4.33
C ALA A 413 -15.30 28.60 3.34
N ILE A 414 -15.09 28.83 2.04
CA ILE A 414 -16.06 28.52 0.99
C ILE A 414 -16.25 26.99 0.91
N ALA A 415 -15.16 26.24 0.92
CA ALA A 415 -15.23 24.79 0.85
C ALA A 415 -15.94 24.17 2.07
N LEU A 416 -15.73 24.72 3.28
CA LEU A 416 -16.42 24.28 4.49
C LEU A 416 -17.92 24.58 4.44
N ASP A 417 -18.32 25.79 4.04
CA ASP A 417 -19.73 26.17 3.89
C ASP A 417 -20.47 25.24 2.92
N ILE A 418 -19.85 24.96 1.79
CA ILE A 418 -20.40 24.03 0.79
C ILE A 418 -20.46 22.60 1.34
N GLY A 419 -19.41 22.14 2.01
CA GLY A 419 -19.36 20.81 2.61
C GLY A 419 -20.48 20.58 3.63
N ILE A 420 -20.73 21.55 4.50
CA ILE A 420 -21.86 21.52 5.47
C ILE A 420 -23.20 21.43 4.74
N LYS A 421 -23.38 22.18 3.66
CA LYS A 421 -24.62 22.14 2.86
C LYS A 421 -24.82 20.80 2.16
N MET A 422 -23.74 20.20 1.62
CA MET A 422 -23.79 18.87 1.03
C MET A 422 -24.21 17.81 2.06
N LEU A 423 -23.68 17.88 3.27
CA LEU A 423 -24.07 17.00 4.38
C LEU A 423 -25.50 17.24 4.88
N GLY A 424 -25.97 18.47 4.82
CA GLY A 424 -27.34 18.87 5.15
C GLY A 424 -28.38 18.55 4.07
N HIS A 425 -28.01 17.78 3.04
CA HIS A 425 -28.87 17.44 1.89
C HIS A 425 -29.45 18.67 1.14
N SER A 426 -28.75 19.80 1.18
CA SER A 426 -29.16 20.97 0.40
C SER A 426 -29.17 20.64 -1.09
N SER A 427 -30.21 21.09 -1.78
CA SER A 427 -30.33 20.90 -3.21
C SER A 427 -29.23 21.65 -3.97
N PHE A 428 -28.87 21.18 -5.16
CA PHE A 428 -27.90 21.84 -6.04
C PHE A 428 -28.24 23.32 -6.29
N THR A 429 -29.53 23.66 -6.43
CA THR A 429 -30.03 25.02 -6.58
C THR A 429 -29.83 25.90 -5.34
N GLU A 430 -30.03 25.37 -4.15
CA GLU A 430 -29.81 26.09 -2.88
C GLU A 430 -28.33 26.39 -2.68
N ILE A 431 -27.46 25.45 -2.95
CA ILE A 431 -26.01 25.65 -2.89
C ILE A 431 -25.60 26.72 -3.90
N THR A 432 -26.12 26.69 -5.14
CA THR A 432 -25.85 27.70 -6.18
C THR A 432 -26.27 29.09 -5.76
N GLN A 433 -27.47 29.25 -5.20
CA GLN A 433 -28.00 30.57 -4.79
C GLN A 433 -27.22 31.14 -3.61
N SER A 434 -26.81 30.32 -2.67
CA SER A 434 -26.05 30.79 -1.51
C SER A 434 -24.62 31.16 -1.88
N THR A 435 -24.00 30.47 -2.83
CA THR A 435 -22.62 30.72 -3.25
C THR A 435 -22.51 32.02 -4.06
N LYS A 436 -23.55 32.36 -4.83
CA LYS A 436 -23.63 33.66 -5.51
C LYS A 436 -23.59 34.89 -4.57
N LYS A 437 -23.86 34.70 -3.29
CA LYS A 437 -23.77 35.76 -2.26
C LYS A 437 -22.39 35.88 -1.63
N LEU A 438 -21.53 34.85 -1.82
CA LEU A 438 -20.17 34.77 -1.26
C LEU A 438 -19.08 35.13 -2.29
N CYS A 439 -19.40 35.11 -3.58
CA CYS A 439 -18.58 35.62 -4.69
C CYS A 439 -19.04 36.99 -5.11
#